data_967c3c395614adedd3efa94d75d20a40
#
_entry.id   967c3c395614adedd3efa94d75d20a40
#
_cell.length_a   1.000
_cell.length_b   1.000
_cell.length_c   1.000
_cell.angle_alpha   90.00
_cell.angle_beta   90.00
_cell.angle_gamma   90.00
#
_symmetry.space_group_name_H-M   'P 1'
#
loop_
_entity.id
_entity.type
_entity.pdbx_description
1 polymer ?
#
loop_
_entity_poly.entity_id
_entity_poly.type
_entity_poly.pdbx_seq_one_letter_code
_entity_poly.pdbx_strand_id
1 'polypeptide(L)'
;MPILKIKLVDASGLALPSQTVQVTDNGQLQSNADGIVQFLLGEPALISIEVNGLPTWTGRSDQLAREEKFQQGGAGFARVN
;
A
#
# COMPACT_ATOMS: atom_id res chain seq x y z
N MET A 1 7.87 -6.15 -15.77
CA MET A 1 6.79 -6.26 -14.79
C MET A 1 6.62 -4.96 -14.04
N PRO A 2 5.40 -4.50 -13.85
CA PRO A 2 5.19 -3.27 -13.10
C PRO A 2 5.53 -3.46 -11.62
N ILE A 3 6.15 -2.44 -11.06
CA ILE A 3 6.43 -2.39 -9.62
C ILE A 3 5.48 -1.40 -9.01
N LEU A 4 4.79 -1.83 -7.95
CA LEU A 4 3.95 -0.95 -7.14
C LEU A 4 4.73 -0.59 -5.88
N LYS A 5 5.00 0.69 -5.70
CA LYS A 5 5.63 1.22 -4.48
C LYS A 5 4.53 1.89 -3.65
N ILE A 6 4.39 1.45 -2.42
CA ILE A 6 3.42 2.01 -1.48
C ILE A 6 4.20 2.67 -0.34
N LYS A 7 3.90 3.94 -0.10
CA LYS A 7 4.46 4.66 1.05
C LYS A 7 3.38 4.87 2.09
N LEU A 8 3.70 4.53 3.33
CA LEU A 8 2.79 4.70 4.47
C LEU A 8 3.29 5.83 5.35
N VAL A 9 2.40 6.75 5.67
CA VAL A 9 2.72 7.88 6.54
C VAL A 9 1.66 8.01 7.63
N ASP A 10 2.03 8.63 8.74
CA ASP A 10 1.08 8.92 9.82
C ASP A 10 0.28 10.18 9.51
N ALA A 11 -0.59 10.58 10.43
CA ALA A 11 -1.45 11.74 10.24
C ALA A 11 -0.65 13.04 10.06
N SER A 12 0.60 13.07 10.53
CA SER A 12 1.49 14.23 10.38
C SER A 12 2.34 14.17 9.12
N GLY A 13 2.24 13.08 8.34
CA GLY A 13 3.02 12.91 7.13
C GLY A 13 4.37 12.25 7.33
N LEU A 14 4.67 11.76 8.53
CA LEU A 14 5.93 11.06 8.81
C LEU A 14 5.85 9.60 8.43
N ALA A 15 6.96 9.06 7.92
CA ALA A 15 7.04 7.67 7.50
C ALA A 15 6.70 6.69 8.63
N LEU A 16 5.96 5.64 8.32
CA LEU A 16 5.59 4.58 9.27
C LEU A 16 6.31 3.29 8.91
N PRO A 17 7.37 2.93 9.63
CA PRO A 17 8.04 1.65 9.40
C PRO A 17 7.28 0.48 10.03
N SER A 18 7.60 -0.72 9.59
CA SER A 18 7.12 -1.98 10.18
C SER A 18 5.60 -2.17 10.13
N GLN A 19 4.94 -1.53 9.17
CA GLN A 19 3.53 -1.75 8.92
C GLN A 19 3.36 -2.92 7.96
N THR A 20 2.44 -3.81 8.24
CA THR A 20 2.19 -4.98 7.41
C THR A 20 1.25 -4.61 6.27
N VAL A 21 1.70 -4.80 5.03
CA VAL A 21 0.90 -4.54 3.83
C VAL A 21 0.71 -5.84 3.08
N GLN A 22 -0.54 -6.14 2.76
CA GLN A 22 -0.90 -7.33 1.99
C GLN A 22 -1.60 -6.90 0.71
N VAL A 23 -1.18 -7.49 -0.40
CA VAL A 23 -1.82 -7.27 -1.70
C VAL A 23 -2.28 -8.62 -2.23
N THR A 24 -3.50 -8.70 -2.72
CA THR A 24 -4.10 -9.93 -3.25
C THR A 24 -3.14 -10.63 -4.22
N ASP A 25 -2.90 -11.91 -3.99
CA ASP A 25 -2.03 -12.79 -4.80
C ASP A 25 -0.57 -12.35 -4.88
N ASN A 26 -0.17 -11.35 -4.11
CA ASN A 26 1.21 -10.84 -4.14
C ASN A 26 1.92 -10.95 -2.79
N GLY A 27 1.24 -11.49 -1.80
CA GLY A 27 1.85 -11.74 -0.49
C GLY A 27 1.78 -10.55 0.44
N GLN A 28 2.60 -10.61 1.46
CA GLN A 28 2.57 -9.68 2.58
C GLN A 28 4.00 -9.23 2.87
N LEU A 29 4.20 -7.93 3.00
CA LEU A 29 5.50 -7.35 3.31
C LEU A 29 5.34 -6.27 4.38
N GLN A 30 6.42 -5.98 5.08
CA GLN A 30 6.44 -4.90 6.06
C GLN A 30 7.15 -3.69 5.49
N SER A 31 6.66 -2.49 5.82
CA SER A 31 7.29 -1.25 5.39
C SER A 31 8.67 -1.11 6.03
N ASN A 32 9.58 -0.51 5.27
CA ASN A 32 10.95 -0.26 5.75
C ASN A 32 11.02 1.03 6.58
N ALA A 33 12.23 1.48 6.90
CA ALA A 33 12.43 2.68 7.72
C ALA A 33 11.84 3.94 7.08
N ASP A 34 11.68 3.95 5.76
CA ASP A 34 11.09 5.07 5.04
C ASP A 34 9.59 4.89 4.81
N GLY A 35 8.99 3.87 5.43
CA GLY A 35 7.57 3.58 5.30
C GLY A 35 7.19 2.98 3.95
N ILE A 36 8.13 2.38 3.24
CA ILE A 36 7.92 1.93 1.86
C ILE A 36 7.87 0.41 1.78
N VAL A 37 6.90 -0.11 1.01
CA VAL A 37 6.87 -1.49 0.54
C VAL A 37 6.83 -1.48 -0.98
N GLN A 38 7.39 -2.50 -1.61
CA GLN A 38 7.36 -2.66 -3.06
C GLN A 38 6.88 -4.05 -3.41
N PHE A 39 5.94 -4.11 -4.36
CA PHE A 39 5.40 -5.36 -4.87
C PHE A 39 5.64 -5.44 -6.37
N LEU A 40 6.01 -6.61 -6.85
CA LEU A 40 6.01 -6.90 -8.29
C LEU A 40 4.62 -7.40 -8.64
N LEU A 41 3.91 -6.62 -9.45
CA LEU A 41 2.57 -7.00 -9.89
C LEU A 41 2.66 -7.78 -11.20
N GLY A 42 1.79 -8.77 -11.35
CA GLY A 42 1.64 -9.47 -12.60
C GLY A 42 0.71 -8.73 -13.56
N GLU A 43 -0.06 -9.48 -14.34
CA GLU A 43 -1.03 -8.89 -15.25
C GLU A 43 -2.08 -8.11 -14.48
N PRO A 44 -2.69 -7.08 -15.12
CA PRO A 44 -3.75 -6.31 -14.46
C PRO A 44 -4.88 -7.20 -13.97
N ALA A 45 -5.29 -6.99 -12.73
CA ALA A 45 -6.33 -7.79 -12.09
C ALA A 45 -6.97 -6.97 -10.98
N LEU A 46 -8.10 -7.47 -10.48
CA LEU A 46 -8.71 -6.90 -9.29
C LEU A 46 -7.88 -7.30 -8.08
N ILE A 47 -7.45 -6.33 -7.31
CA ILE A 47 -6.67 -6.56 -6.10
C ILE A 47 -7.24 -5.74 -4.94
N SER A 48 -6.92 -6.18 -3.74
CA SER A 48 -7.21 -5.45 -2.53
C SER A 48 -5.90 -5.21 -1.80
N ILE A 49 -5.71 -3.99 -1.32
CA ILE A 49 -4.55 -3.62 -0.52
C ILE A 49 -5.02 -3.47 0.92
N GLU A 50 -4.41 -4.24 1.82
CA GLU A 50 -4.72 -4.20 3.24
C GLU A 50 -3.50 -3.76 4.02
N VAL A 51 -3.70 -2.89 4.99
CA VAL A 51 -2.63 -2.46 5.90
C VAL A 51 -3.02 -2.90 7.30
N ASN A 52 -2.16 -3.69 7.93
CA ASN A 52 -2.38 -4.25 9.26
C ASN A 52 -3.72 -5.01 9.37
N GLY A 53 -4.11 -5.68 8.27
CA GLY A 53 -5.34 -6.45 8.23
C GLY A 53 -6.60 -5.64 7.92
N LEU A 54 -6.48 -4.33 7.70
CA LEU A 54 -7.61 -3.48 7.39
C LEU A 54 -7.62 -3.14 5.90
N PRO A 55 -8.75 -3.35 5.19
CA PRO A 55 -8.86 -2.97 3.79
C PRO A 55 -8.62 -1.47 3.61
N THR A 56 -7.73 -1.12 2.69
CA THR A 56 -7.35 0.26 2.44
C THR A 56 -7.76 0.71 1.05
N TRP A 57 -7.62 -0.16 0.07
CA TRP A 57 -7.97 0.14 -1.31
C TRP A 57 -8.32 -1.15 -2.04
N THR A 58 -9.32 -1.07 -2.91
CA THR A 58 -9.74 -2.20 -3.74
C THR A 58 -10.03 -1.68 -5.14
N GLY A 59 -9.58 -2.39 -6.15
CA GLY A 59 -9.82 -2.03 -7.54
C GLY A 59 -8.87 -2.76 -8.47
N ARG A 60 -8.81 -2.29 -9.72
CA ARG A 60 -7.91 -2.89 -10.69
C ARG A 60 -6.50 -2.35 -10.51
N SER A 61 -5.52 -3.24 -10.57
CA SER A 61 -4.12 -2.87 -10.38
C SER A 61 -3.62 -1.86 -11.41
N ASP A 62 -4.18 -1.87 -12.63
CA ASP A 62 -3.79 -0.93 -13.68
C ASP A 62 -4.33 0.48 -13.45
N GLN A 63 -5.16 0.70 -12.44
CA GLN A 63 -5.62 2.03 -12.05
C GLN A 63 -4.69 2.69 -11.03
N LEU A 64 -3.68 1.96 -10.55
CA LEU A 64 -2.73 2.49 -9.58
C LEU A 64 -1.57 3.15 -10.30
N ALA A 65 -1.05 4.24 -9.73
CA ALA A 65 0.21 4.81 -10.16
C ALA A 65 1.36 3.92 -9.71
N ARG A 66 2.55 4.14 -10.23
CA ARG A 66 3.73 3.38 -9.79
C ARG A 66 4.04 3.60 -8.32
N GLU A 67 3.70 4.77 -7.80
CA GLU A 67 3.86 5.11 -6.39
C GLU A 67 2.52 5.57 -5.86
N GLU A 68 2.09 4.94 -4.77
CA GLU A 68 0.88 5.32 -4.07
C GLU A 68 1.23 5.65 -2.63
N LYS A 69 0.55 6.61 -2.07
CA LYS A 69 0.76 7.06 -0.71
C LYS A 69 -0.52 6.87 0.09
N PHE A 70 -0.42 6.21 1.23
CA PHE A 70 -1.53 6.05 2.14
C PHE A 70 -1.20 6.73 3.46
N GLN A 71 -2.16 7.48 3.98
CA GLN A 71 -1.99 8.23 5.21
C GLN A 71 -2.90 7.67 6.29
N GLN A 72 -2.36 7.51 7.49
CA GLN A 72 -3.09 7.01 8.64
C GLN A 72 -4.10 8.06 9.11
N GLY A 73 -5.33 7.61 9.36
CA GLY A 73 -6.38 8.43 9.95
C GLY A 73 -7.06 7.69 11.08
N GLY A 74 -8.15 8.22 11.58
CA GLY A 74 -8.84 7.65 12.73
C GLY A 74 -9.41 6.26 12.49
N ALA A 75 -9.75 5.92 11.25
CA ALA A 75 -10.38 4.64 10.89
C ALA A 75 -9.45 3.72 10.09
N GLY A 76 -8.16 4.03 10.00
CA GLY A 76 -7.21 3.25 9.22
C GLY A 76 -6.48 4.14 8.21
N PHE A 77 -6.06 3.55 7.09
CA PHE A 77 -5.30 4.27 6.07
C PHE A 77 -6.21 4.67 4.91
N ALA A 78 -5.92 5.82 4.31
CA ALA A 78 -6.60 6.31 3.12
C ALA A 78 -5.58 6.73 2.06
N ARG A 79 -5.92 6.50 0.79
CA ARG A 79 -5.08 6.92 -0.33
C ARG A 79 -5.05 8.44 -0.40
N VAL A 80 -3.86 9.01 -0.54
CA VAL A 80 -3.69 10.46 -0.71
C VAL A 80 -2.80 10.73 -1.92
N ASN A 81 -2.96 11.89 -2.50
CA ASN A 81 -2.18 12.29 -3.66
C ASN A 81 -1.07 13.26 -3.26
#